data_b862f16e5ee8410903fc8e2842b892ab
#
_entry.id   b862f16e5ee8410903fc8e2842b892ab
#
_cell.length_a   1.000
_cell.length_b   1.000
_cell.length_c   1.000
_cell.angle_alpha   90.00
_cell.angle_beta   90.00
_cell.angle_gamma   90.00
#
_symmetry.space_group_name_H-M   'P 1'
#
loop_
_entity.id
_entity.type
_entity.pdbx_description
1 polymer ?
#
loop_
_entity_poly.entity_id
_entity_poly.type
_entity_poly.pdbx_seq_one_letter_code
_entity_poly.pdbx_strand_id
1 'polypeptide(L)'
;DFLIQVGDKKVILERKTWDDAYTSWSSKRLEDQISRMIENYDDCILIIEGKWNQSYTWRKSKNYSRIKGLQTFLNRISVEAIPVIYTDSKNDTIKYIEGLVKRIESGDYKMLVRKTTVVKSSRNKYHNIMSLIPGITIDRSKKLYNHFNSLEDFIVGIERAKEVDDKKRWHTQVNKIENFIKQEWGETKEREVIIDKND
;
A
#
# COMPACT_ATOMS: atom_id res chain seq x y z
N ASP A 1 12.18 -13.63 5.48
CA ASP A 1 10.92 -13.76 4.76
C ASP A 1 10.61 -15.24 4.55
N PHE A 2 9.35 -15.61 4.71
CA PHE A 2 8.91 -16.99 4.53
C PHE A 2 7.72 -17.00 3.57
N LEU A 3 7.76 -17.88 2.57
CA LEU A 3 6.61 -18.18 1.73
C LEU A 3 6.06 -19.55 2.12
N ILE A 4 4.82 -19.59 2.57
CA ILE A 4 4.08 -20.83 2.80
C ILE A 4 3.22 -21.09 1.58
N GLN A 5 3.40 -22.25 0.96
CA GLN A 5 2.57 -22.65 -0.17
C GLN A 5 2.00 -24.05 0.09
N VAL A 6 0.68 -24.14 0.04
CA VAL A 6 -0.07 -25.40 0.16
C VAL A 6 -1.12 -25.42 -0.95
N GLY A 7 -0.95 -26.27 -1.96
CA GLY A 7 -1.74 -26.21 -3.18
C GLY A 7 -1.61 -24.86 -3.85
N ASP A 8 -2.73 -24.23 -4.18
CA ASP A 8 -2.79 -22.89 -4.79
C ASP A 8 -2.71 -21.75 -3.76
N LYS A 9 -2.79 -22.07 -2.48
CA LYS A 9 -2.74 -21.06 -1.41
C LYS A 9 -1.30 -20.63 -1.14
N LYS A 10 -1.06 -19.33 -1.21
CA LYS A 10 0.24 -18.71 -0.91
C LYS A 10 0.07 -17.66 0.18
N VAL A 11 0.88 -17.78 1.22
CA VAL A 11 0.92 -16.80 2.33
C VAL A 11 2.36 -16.34 2.50
N ILE A 12 2.60 -15.05 2.34
CA ILE A 12 3.91 -14.43 2.58
C ILE A 12 3.99 -13.88 4.00
N LEU A 13 5.09 -14.20 4.69
CA LEU A 13 5.38 -13.69 6.04
C LEU A 13 6.70 -12.91 6.02
N GLU A 14 6.65 -11.67 6.45
CA GLU A 14 7.83 -10.86 6.76
C GLU A 14 8.08 -10.93 8.26
N ARG A 15 9.27 -11.39 8.68
CA ARG A 15 9.67 -11.42 10.10
C ARG A 15 10.68 -10.32 10.38
N LYS A 16 10.45 -9.56 11.42
CA LYS A 16 11.39 -8.53 11.89
C LYS A 16 11.53 -8.58 13.41
N THR A 17 12.75 -8.35 13.89
CA THR A 17 12.94 -7.99 15.29
C THR A 17 12.47 -6.53 15.53
N TRP A 18 12.26 -6.14 16.78
CA TRP A 18 11.91 -4.76 17.11
C TRP A 18 12.92 -3.74 16.59
N ASP A 19 14.22 -4.09 16.63
CA ASP A 19 15.29 -3.21 16.17
C ASP A 19 15.30 -3.08 14.64
N ASP A 20 15.08 -4.18 13.91
CA ASP A 20 14.99 -4.18 12.46
C ASP A 20 13.72 -3.44 11.98
N ALA A 21 12.60 -3.66 12.68
CA ALA A 21 11.35 -2.97 12.40
C ALA A 21 11.51 -1.45 12.60
N TYR A 22 12.15 -1.04 13.70
CA TYR A 22 12.43 0.37 13.96
C TYR A 22 13.33 0.99 12.89
N THR A 23 14.42 0.32 12.53
CA THR A 23 15.35 0.81 11.51
C THR A 23 14.68 0.92 10.14
N SER A 24 13.88 -0.07 9.76
CA SER A 24 13.14 -0.07 8.50
C SER A 24 12.04 0.99 8.47
N TRP A 25 11.32 1.17 9.58
CA TRP A 25 10.29 2.20 9.71
C TRP A 25 10.88 3.61 9.66
N SER A 26 11.94 3.88 10.42
CA SER A 26 12.57 5.21 10.45
C SER A 26 13.14 5.63 9.10
N SER A 27 13.53 4.67 8.27
CA SER A 27 14.00 4.89 6.90
C SER A 27 12.91 4.77 5.83
N LYS A 28 11.62 4.62 6.21
CA LYS A 28 10.45 4.42 5.36
C LYS A 28 10.46 3.11 4.53
N ARG A 29 11.50 2.28 4.65
CA ARG A 29 11.59 0.99 3.93
C ARG A 29 10.52 -0.01 4.33
N LEU A 30 10.00 0.07 5.58
CA LEU A 30 8.97 -0.86 6.05
C LEU A 30 7.64 -0.66 5.29
N GLU A 31 7.27 0.59 5.01
CA GLU A 31 6.09 0.90 4.19
C GLU A 31 6.23 0.33 2.78
N ASP A 32 7.39 0.56 2.14
CA ASP A 32 7.66 0.03 0.79
C ASP A 32 7.68 -1.51 0.73
N GLN A 33 8.18 -2.17 1.78
CA GLN A 33 8.16 -3.64 1.87
C GLN A 33 6.74 -4.16 1.97
N ILE A 34 5.91 -3.57 2.86
CA ILE A 34 4.51 -3.96 3.03
C ILE A 34 3.72 -3.73 1.73
N SER A 35 3.92 -2.61 1.06
CA SER A 35 3.27 -2.32 -0.23
C SER A 35 3.59 -3.38 -1.27
N ARG A 36 4.87 -3.74 -1.42
CA ARG A 36 5.29 -4.81 -2.34
C ARG A 36 4.75 -6.18 -1.98
N MET A 37 4.60 -6.49 -0.68
CA MET A 37 3.97 -7.74 -0.27
C MET A 37 2.51 -7.79 -0.73
N ILE A 38 1.76 -6.72 -0.49
CA ILE A 38 0.33 -6.61 -0.86
C ILE A 38 0.14 -6.65 -2.38
N GLU A 39 1.06 -6.04 -3.15
CA GLU A 39 0.99 -6.04 -4.61
C GLU A 39 1.24 -7.43 -5.22
N ASN A 40 2.03 -8.28 -4.56
CA ASN A 40 2.45 -9.56 -5.13
C ASN A 40 1.76 -10.79 -4.51
N TYR A 41 1.09 -10.65 -3.37
CA TYR A 41 0.49 -11.78 -2.64
C TYR A 41 -0.87 -11.39 -2.06
N ASP A 42 -1.82 -12.33 -2.14
CA ASP A 42 -3.16 -12.12 -1.58
C ASP A 42 -3.15 -12.16 -0.05
N ASP A 43 -2.32 -13.00 0.55
CA ASP A 43 -2.22 -13.16 1.99
C ASP A 43 -0.82 -12.80 2.48
N CYS A 44 -0.76 -11.72 3.28
CA CYS A 44 0.46 -11.16 3.83
C CYS A 44 0.37 -11.07 5.35
N ILE A 45 1.43 -11.41 6.06
CA ILE A 45 1.51 -11.30 7.52
C ILE A 45 2.86 -10.68 7.90
N LEU A 46 2.85 -9.71 8.80
CA LEU A 46 4.05 -9.15 9.42
C LEU A 46 4.20 -9.75 10.82
N ILE A 47 5.35 -10.35 11.11
CA ILE A 47 5.70 -10.87 12.44
C ILE A 47 6.73 -9.94 13.08
N ILE A 48 6.43 -9.43 14.27
CA ILE A 48 7.36 -8.66 15.09
C ILE A 48 7.80 -9.55 16.26
N GLU A 49 9.07 -9.98 16.20
CA GLU A 49 9.66 -10.91 17.15
C GLU A 49 10.42 -10.24 18.27
N GLY A 50 10.27 -10.78 19.48
CA GLY A 50 10.96 -10.36 20.69
C GLY A 50 10.17 -9.34 21.51
N LYS A 51 10.74 -8.97 22.64
CA LYS A 51 10.14 -8.00 23.57
C LYS A 51 10.71 -6.61 23.29
N TRP A 52 9.84 -5.63 23.04
CA TRP A 52 10.23 -4.26 22.74
C TRP A 52 11.13 -3.63 23.82
N ASN A 53 10.88 -3.94 25.11
CA ASN A 53 11.65 -3.44 26.25
C ASN A 53 13.05 -4.08 26.36
N GLN A 54 13.33 -5.12 25.60
CA GLN A 54 14.63 -5.79 25.53
C GLN A 54 15.40 -5.39 24.26
N SER A 55 14.79 -4.65 23.35
CA SER A 55 15.44 -4.20 22.11
C SER A 55 16.63 -3.27 22.43
N TYR A 56 17.64 -3.31 21.55
CA TYR A 56 18.79 -2.41 21.65
C TYR A 56 18.38 -0.94 21.54
N THR A 57 17.47 -0.63 20.65
CA THR A 57 16.92 0.72 20.44
C THR A 57 16.31 1.26 21.72
N TRP A 58 15.55 0.45 22.46
CA TRP A 58 15.00 0.84 23.76
C TRP A 58 16.08 1.06 24.80
N ARG A 59 16.99 0.09 24.97
CA ARG A 59 18.03 0.13 25.99
C ARG A 59 18.97 1.33 25.83
N LYS A 60 19.36 1.66 24.59
CA LYS A 60 20.30 2.72 24.29
C LYS A 60 19.68 4.12 24.34
N SER A 61 18.48 4.29 23.85
CA SER A 61 17.88 5.62 23.71
C SER A 61 17.07 6.07 24.91
N LYS A 62 16.57 5.12 25.74
CA LYS A 62 15.51 5.36 26.74
C LYS A 62 14.38 6.27 26.20
N ASN A 63 14.28 6.36 24.89
CA ASN A 63 13.39 7.28 24.21
C ASN A 63 12.08 6.57 23.88
N TYR A 64 11.21 6.55 24.87
CA TYR A 64 9.87 5.96 24.77
C TYR A 64 9.08 6.48 23.57
N SER A 65 9.25 7.75 23.21
CA SER A 65 8.49 8.36 22.10
C SER A 65 8.77 7.70 20.75
N ARG A 66 10.00 7.24 20.50
CA ARG A 66 10.38 6.58 19.25
C ARG A 66 9.72 5.20 19.11
N ILE A 67 9.72 4.41 20.19
CA ILE A 67 9.06 3.09 20.17
C ILE A 67 7.55 3.25 20.09
N LYS A 68 6.99 4.22 20.80
CA LYS A 68 5.56 4.55 20.70
C LYS A 68 5.16 4.92 19.26
N GLY A 69 6.01 5.65 18.52
CA GLY A 69 5.80 5.95 17.11
C GLY A 69 5.73 4.69 16.25
N LEU A 70 6.69 3.78 16.41
CA LEU A 70 6.66 2.48 15.70
C LEU A 70 5.42 1.66 16.10
N GLN A 71 5.09 1.56 17.40
CA GLN A 71 3.89 0.83 17.84
C GLN A 71 2.61 1.40 17.23
N THR A 72 2.47 2.72 17.19
CA THR A 72 1.33 3.39 16.56
C THR A 72 1.26 3.06 15.08
N PHE A 73 2.40 3.06 14.39
CA PHE A 73 2.48 2.65 12.99
C PHE A 73 2.06 1.20 12.79
N LEU A 74 2.60 0.26 13.58
CA LEU A 74 2.26 -1.16 13.49
C LEU A 74 0.78 -1.42 13.79
N ASN A 75 0.20 -0.73 14.77
CA ASN A 75 -1.22 -0.80 15.05
C ASN A 75 -2.06 -0.31 13.86
N ARG A 76 -1.65 0.79 13.23
CA ARG A 76 -2.31 1.29 12.02
C ARG A 76 -2.25 0.25 10.90
N ILE A 77 -1.06 -0.29 10.59
CA ILE A 77 -0.88 -1.34 9.58
C ILE A 77 -1.75 -2.56 9.88
N SER A 78 -1.80 -2.97 11.16
CA SER A 78 -2.63 -4.11 11.57
C SER A 78 -4.13 -3.89 11.32
N VAL A 79 -4.60 -2.66 11.34
CA VAL A 79 -6.02 -2.31 11.08
C VAL A 79 -6.27 -2.06 9.59
N GLU A 80 -5.35 -1.37 8.90
CA GLU A 80 -5.59 -0.81 7.56
C GLU A 80 -5.04 -1.67 6.41
N ALA A 81 -4.01 -2.50 6.67
CA ALA A 81 -3.29 -3.19 5.61
C ALA A 81 -3.20 -4.71 5.82
N ILE A 82 -2.28 -5.20 6.66
CA ILE A 82 -1.99 -6.62 6.88
C ILE A 82 -1.99 -6.96 8.37
N PRO A 83 -2.27 -8.23 8.75
CA PRO A 83 -2.12 -8.67 10.14
C PRO A 83 -0.69 -8.45 10.64
N VAL A 84 -0.57 -7.90 11.86
CA VAL A 84 0.69 -7.81 12.59
C VAL A 84 0.61 -8.75 13.79
N ILE A 85 1.51 -9.73 13.82
CA ILE A 85 1.60 -10.74 14.86
C ILE A 85 2.81 -10.46 15.72
N TYR A 86 2.64 -10.52 17.02
CA TYR A 86 3.74 -10.35 17.99
C TYR A 86 4.10 -11.70 18.59
N THR A 87 5.39 -12.03 18.59
CA THR A 87 5.92 -13.25 19.20
C THR A 87 7.04 -12.86 20.18
N ASP A 88 7.10 -13.53 21.33
CA ASP A 88 8.07 -13.20 22.37
C ASP A 88 9.49 -13.71 22.08
N SER A 89 9.57 -14.76 21.26
CA SER A 89 10.85 -15.44 20.94
C SER A 89 10.81 -16.07 19.56
N LYS A 90 12.00 -16.49 19.10
CA LYS A 90 12.14 -17.30 17.87
C LYS A 90 11.32 -18.59 17.93
N ASN A 91 11.29 -19.25 19.09
CA ASN A 91 10.52 -20.48 19.26
C ASN A 91 9.01 -20.23 19.12
N ASP A 92 8.51 -19.10 19.62
CA ASP A 92 7.11 -18.74 19.47
C ASP A 92 6.78 -18.38 18.02
N THR A 93 7.72 -17.75 17.31
CA THR A 93 7.59 -17.51 15.86
C THR A 93 7.48 -18.84 15.11
N ILE A 94 8.32 -19.82 15.42
CA ILE A 94 8.27 -21.15 14.80
C ILE A 94 6.93 -21.84 15.09
N LYS A 95 6.48 -21.86 16.34
CA LYS A 95 5.19 -22.45 16.71
C LYS A 95 4.01 -21.78 15.98
N TYR A 96 4.08 -20.45 15.84
CA TYR A 96 3.06 -19.71 15.09
C TYR A 96 3.03 -20.15 13.62
N ILE A 97 4.21 -20.24 12.97
CA ILE A 97 4.31 -20.67 11.57
C ILE A 97 3.82 -22.12 11.40
N GLU A 98 4.23 -23.04 12.27
CA GLU A 98 3.75 -24.43 12.26
C GLU A 98 2.22 -24.53 12.41
N GLY A 99 1.67 -23.75 13.33
CA GLY A 99 0.22 -23.67 13.51
C GLY A 99 -0.52 -23.11 12.30
N LEU A 100 0.09 -22.12 11.65
CA LEU A 100 -0.44 -21.55 10.42
C LEU A 100 -0.42 -22.56 9.26
N VAL A 101 0.68 -23.28 9.08
CA VAL A 101 0.80 -24.36 8.06
C VAL A 101 -0.27 -25.40 8.27
N LYS A 102 -0.44 -25.94 9.49
CA LYS A 102 -1.47 -26.92 9.81
C LYS A 102 -2.88 -26.43 9.49
N ARG A 103 -3.18 -25.17 9.76
CA ARG A 103 -4.49 -24.58 9.44
C ARG A 103 -4.71 -24.40 7.93
N ILE A 104 -3.65 -24.13 7.17
CA ILE A 104 -3.74 -24.07 5.70
C ILE A 104 -3.96 -25.48 5.13
N GLU A 105 -3.23 -26.47 5.62
CA GLU A 105 -3.35 -27.88 5.21
C GLU A 105 -4.74 -28.48 5.54
N SER A 106 -5.33 -28.14 6.69
CA SER A 106 -6.67 -28.60 7.07
C SER A 106 -7.81 -27.88 6.33
N GLY A 107 -7.51 -26.82 5.55
CA GLY A 107 -8.52 -25.98 4.90
C GLY A 107 -9.25 -25.01 5.84
N ASP A 108 -8.84 -24.96 7.13
CA ASP A 108 -9.43 -24.06 8.13
C ASP A 108 -8.87 -22.63 8.08
N TYR A 109 -7.87 -22.42 7.21
CA TYR A 109 -7.32 -21.10 7.01
C TYR A 109 -8.25 -20.27 6.14
N LYS A 110 -8.99 -19.42 6.79
CA LYS A 110 -9.72 -18.34 6.12
C LYS A 110 -9.10 -17.02 6.60
N MET A 111 -8.28 -16.41 5.77
CA MET A 111 -8.02 -15.01 6.02
C MET A 111 -9.38 -14.32 5.93
N LEU A 112 -9.83 -13.71 7.02
CA LEU A 112 -10.98 -12.84 6.96
C LEU A 112 -10.61 -11.80 5.92
N VAL A 113 -11.16 -11.95 4.70
CA VAL A 113 -11.04 -10.92 3.68
C VAL A 113 -11.49 -9.67 4.39
N ARG A 114 -10.52 -8.83 4.77
CA ARG A 114 -10.89 -7.46 5.11
C ARG A 114 -11.62 -7.01 3.86
N LYS A 115 -12.91 -6.91 3.95
CA LYS A 115 -13.63 -6.08 3.02
C LYS A 115 -12.87 -4.76 3.17
N THR A 116 -11.88 -4.54 2.29
CA THR A 116 -11.46 -3.19 2.01
C THR A 116 -12.77 -2.49 1.95
N THR A 117 -13.05 -1.68 2.94
CA THR A 117 -14.24 -0.86 2.92
C THR A 117 -13.98 -0.09 1.66
N VAL A 118 -14.51 -0.60 0.55
CA VAL A 118 -14.56 0.13 -0.70
C VAL A 118 -15.28 1.36 -0.24
N VAL A 119 -14.47 2.39 0.00
CA VAL A 119 -14.97 3.64 0.56
C VAL A 119 -16.07 4.02 -0.39
N LYS A 120 -17.32 3.82 0.06
CA LYS A 120 -18.54 3.88 -0.76
C LYS A 120 -18.83 5.28 -1.26
N SER A 121 -17.93 6.25 -1.02
CA SER A 121 -18.11 7.57 -1.57
C SER A 121 -17.42 7.63 -2.94
N SER A 122 -18.17 8.04 -3.95
CA SER A 122 -17.65 8.36 -5.28
C SER A 122 -16.45 9.34 -5.22
N ARG A 123 -16.42 10.21 -4.24
CA ARG A 123 -15.30 11.13 -3.94
C ARG A 123 -13.99 10.40 -3.67
N ASN A 124 -14.02 9.32 -2.90
CA ASN A 124 -12.78 8.62 -2.55
C ASN A 124 -12.22 7.81 -3.72
N LYS A 125 -13.08 7.28 -4.59
CA LYS A 125 -12.64 6.62 -5.84
C LYS A 125 -11.93 7.63 -6.75
N TYR A 126 -12.49 8.82 -6.91
CA TYR A 126 -11.87 9.89 -7.68
C TYR A 126 -10.50 10.28 -7.09
N HIS A 127 -10.41 10.49 -5.78
CA HIS A 127 -9.14 10.85 -5.13
C HIS A 127 -8.08 9.75 -5.28
N ASN A 128 -8.48 8.50 -5.19
CA ASN A 128 -7.57 7.36 -5.38
C ASN A 128 -7.05 7.32 -6.82
N ILE A 129 -7.92 7.44 -7.81
CA ILE A 129 -7.52 7.48 -9.22
C ILE A 129 -6.61 8.67 -9.49
N MET A 130 -6.98 9.85 -9.02
CA MET A 130 -6.19 11.07 -9.21
C MET A 130 -4.82 11.00 -8.52
N SER A 131 -4.72 10.31 -7.39
CA SER A 131 -3.44 10.15 -6.67
C SER A 131 -2.45 9.21 -7.37
N LEU A 132 -2.91 8.38 -8.31
CA LEU A 132 -2.05 7.56 -9.17
C LEU A 132 -1.31 8.40 -10.22
N ILE A 133 -1.81 9.60 -10.51
CA ILE A 133 -1.16 10.49 -11.47
C ILE A 133 0.06 11.15 -10.79
N PRO A 134 1.28 11.01 -11.35
CA PRO A 134 2.49 11.57 -10.76
C PRO A 134 2.36 13.07 -10.43
N GLY A 135 2.59 13.41 -9.16
CA GLY A 135 2.54 14.81 -8.68
C GLY A 135 1.17 15.31 -8.20
N ILE A 136 0.13 14.47 -8.22
CA ILE A 136 -1.15 14.79 -7.59
C ILE A 136 -1.18 14.18 -6.19
N THR A 137 -1.14 15.04 -5.17
CA THR A 137 -1.35 14.65 -3.78
C THR A 137 -2.84 14.55 -3.46
N ILE A 138 -3.20 13.89 -2.35
CA ILE A 138 -4.60 13.80 -1.88
C ILE A 138 -5.25 15.19 -1.74
N ASP A 139 -4.53 16.17 -1.20
CA ASP A 139 -5.07 17.52 -1.05
C ASP A 139 -5.29 18.23 -2.39
N ARG A 140 -4.42 17.99 -3.35
CA ARG A 140 -4.60 18.47 -4.72
C ARG A 140 -5.75 17.76 -5.42
N SER A 141 -5.90 16.47 -5.24
CA SER A 141 -7.02 15.72 -5.82
C SER A 141 -8.38 16.23 -5.31
N LYS A 142 -8.47 16.66 -4.03
CA LYS A 142 -9.67 17.29 -3.49
C LYS A 142 -9.99 18.62 -4.15
N LYS A 143 -8.98 19.47 -4.36
CA LYS A 143 -9.15 20.75 -5.06
C LYS A 143 -9.58 20.53 -6.51
N LEU A 144 -8.92 19.61 -7.21
CA LEU A 144 -9.26 19.22 -8.58
C LEU A 144 -10.67 18.66 -8.68
N TYR A 145 -11.10 17.84 -7.71
CA TYR A 145 -12.48 17.33 -7.66
C TYR A 145 -13.55 18.43 -7.63
N ASN A 146 -13.27 19.52 -6.93
CA ASN A 146 -14.19 20.66 -6.86
C ASN A 146 -14.16 21.53 -8.12
N HIS A 147 -13.12 21.39 -8.94
CA HIS A 147 -12.90 22.21 -10.14
C HIS A 147 -13.37 21.50 -11.42
N PHE A 148 -13.35 20.16 -11.43
CA PHE A 148 -13.74 19.32 -12.57
C PHE A 148 -14.94 18.44 -12.22
N ASN A 149 -15.86 18.29 -13.17
CA ASN A 149 -17.09 17.52 -12.98
C ASN A 149 -16.86 16.00 -13.09
N SER A 150 -15.85 15.59 -13.85
CA SER A 150 -15.50 14.18 -14.08
C SER A 150 -14.00 14.01 -14.31
N LEU A 151 -13.53 12.75 -14.35
CA LEU A 151 -12.16 12.42 -14.73
C LEU A 151 -11.90 12.78 -16.20
N GLU A 152 -12.89 12.56 -17.08
CA GLU A 152 -12.83 12.92 -18.49
C GLU A 152 -12.68 14.43 -18.67
N ASP A 153 -13.51 15.23 -17.95
CA ASP A 153 -13.42 16.69 -17.93
C ASP A 153 -12.04 17.19 -17.45
N PHE A 154 -11.44 16.49 -16.47
CA PHE A 154 -10.07 16.75 -16.04
C PHE A 154 -9.04 16.44 -17.12
N ILE A 155 -9.14 15.30 -17.78
CA ILE A 155 -8.18 14.88 -18.82
C ILE A 155 -8.24 15.84 -20.02
N VAL A 156 -9.43 16.15 -20.48
CA VAL A 156 -9.64 17.06 -21.62
C VAL A 156 -9.28 18.52 -21.24
N GLY A 157 -9.60 18.92 -20.03
CA GLY A 157 -9.41 20.29 -19.54
C GLY A 157 -8.18 20.47 -18.67
N ILE A 158 -7.13 19.65 -18.80
CA ILE A 158 -5.97 19.64 -17.88
C ILE A 158 -5.32 21.01 -17.68
N GLU A 159 -5.29 21.86 -18.68
CA GLU A 159 -4.72 23.21 -18.57
C GLU A 159 -5.45 24.07 -17.54
N ARG A 160 -6.78 23.90 -17.39
CA ARG A 160 -7.59 24.58 -16.36
C ARG A 160 -7.17 24.20 -14.93
N ALA A 161 -6.46 23.08 -14.77
CA ALA A 161 -5.94 22.70 -13.48
C ALA A 161 -4.91 23.70 -12.93
N LYS A 162 -4.33 24.56 -13.78
CA LYS A 162 -3.44 25.65 -13.35
C LYS A 162 -4.19 26.69 -12.48
N GLU A 163 -5.48 26.86 -12.70
CA GLU A 163 -6.33 27.79 -11.95
C GLU A 163 -6.59 27.36 -10.49
N VAL A 164 -6.33 26.08 -10.18
CA VAL A 164 -6.55 25.51 -8.85
C VAL A 164 -5.52 25.99 -7.81
N ASP A 165 -4.32 26.37 -8.27
CA ASP A 165 -3.24 26.89 -7.42
C ASP A 165 -2.29 27.76 -8.26
N ASP A 166 -2.18 29.05 -7.93
CA ASP A 166 -1.38 30.05 -8.68
C ASP A 166 0.14 29.86 -8.55
N LYS A 167 0.60 28.90 -7.76
CA LYS A 167 2.03 28.67 -7.55
C LYS A 167 2.72 28.20 -8.83
N LYS A 168 3.78 28.89 -9.24
CA LYS A 168 4.61 28.51 -10.41
C LYS A 168 5.03 27.02 -10.41
N ARG A 169 5.31 26.46 -9.22
CA ARG A 169 5.65 25.04 -9.07
C ARG A 169 4.47 24.13 -9.44
N TRP A 170 3.24 24.56 -9.17
CA TRP A 170 2.03 23.81 -9.55
C TRP A 170 1.81 23.85 -11.06
N HIS A 171 1.98 25.00 -11.71
CA HIS A 171 1.88 25.12 -13.16
C HIS A 171 2.89 24.23 -13.88
N THR A 172 4.13 24.18 -13.37
CA THR A 172 5.16 23.26 -13.89
C THR A 172 4.73 21.78 -13.73
N GLN A 173 4.07 21.46 -12.63
CA GLN A 173 3.57 20.10 -12.38
C GLN A 173 2.41 19.75 -13.31
N VAL A 174 1.47 20.67 -13.55
CA VAL A 174 0.36 20.48 -14.50
C VAL A 174 0.88 20.19 -15.91
N ASN A 175 1.90 20.93 -16.36
CA ASN A 175 2.53 20.67 -17.66
C ASN A 175 3.17 19.26 -17.74
N LYS A 176 3.75 18.77 -16.64
CA LYS A 176 4.28 17.39 -16.60
C LYS A 176 3.17 16.35 -16.65
N ILE A 177 2.07 16.59 -15.96
CA ILE A 177 0.89 15.70 -15.97
C ILE A 177 0.27 15.68 -17.36
N GLU A 178 0.13 16.83 -18.00
CA GLU A 178 -0.38 16.94 -19.37
C GLU A 178 0.48 16.14 -20.36
N ASN A 179 1.80 16.28 -20.27
CA ASN A 179 2.72 15.51 -21.11
C ASN A 179 2.62 14.01 -20.84
N PHE A 180 2.50 13.59 -19.56
CA PHE A 180 2.29 12.20 -19.20
C PHE A 180 0.99 11.65 -19.80
N ILE A 181 -0.11 12.37 -19.66
CA ILE A 181 -1.41 11.97 -20.23
C ILE A 181 -1.31 11.85 -21.76
N LYS A 182 -0.66 12.79 -22.43
CA LYS A 182 -0.49 12.77 -23.88
C LYS A 182 0.40 11.61 -24.35
N GLN A 183 1.45 11.26 -23.60
CA GLN A 183 2.35 10.15 -23.93
C GLN A 183 1.71 8.78 -23.73
N GLU A 184 0.99 8.59 -22.61
CA GLU A 184 0.46 7.28 -22.25
C GLU A 184 -0.93 7.00 -22.87
N TRP A 185 -1.72 8.06 -23.11
CA TRP A 185 -3.11 7.95 -23.57
C TRP A 185 -3.41 8.69 -24.87
N GLY A 186 -2.50 9.51 -25.37
CA GLY A 186 -2.67 10.30 -26.59
C GLY A 186 -2.44 9.54 -27.89
N GLU A 187 -1.78 8.38 -27.83
CA GLU A 187 -1.70 7.42 -28.92
C GLU A 187 -2.71 6.30 -28.66
N THR A 188 -3.98 6.57 -28.93
CA THR A 188 -4.88 5.49 -29.34
C THR A 188 -4.37 5.00 -30.68
N LYS A 189 -3.37 4.11 -30.66
CA LYS A 189 -3.13 3.23 -31.79
C LYS A 189 -4.46 2.58 -32.05
N GLU A 190 -5.05 2.82 -33.24
CA GLU A 190 -6.15 2.06 -33.77
C GLU A 190 -5.79 0.59 -33.55
N ARG A 191 -6.36 -0.02 -32.52
CA ARG A 191 -6.35 -1.46 -32.40
C ARG A 191 -7.23 -1.92 -33.53
N GLU A 192 -6.63 -2.33 -34.64
CA GLU A 192 -7.29 -3.14 -35.63
C GLU A 192 -7.92 -4.31 -34.89
N VAL A 193 -9.21 -4.24 -34.71
CA VAL A 193 -10.01 -5.39 -34.29
C VAL A 193 -10.02 -6.30 -35.48
N ILE A 194 -9.06 -7.22 -35.54
CA ILE A 194 -9.11 -8.36 -36.46
C ILE A 194 -10.32 -9.19 -36.02
N ILE A 195 -11.46 -8.89 -36.60
CA ILE A 195 -12.61 -9.77 -36.52
C ILE A 195 -12.28 -10.93 -37.47
N ASP A 196 -11.81 -12.01 -36.90
CA ASP A 196 -11.64 -13.27 -37.58
C ASP A 196 -13.04 -13.75 -37.96
N LYS A 197 -13.42 -13.46 -39.21
CA LYS A 197 -14.62 -14.01 -39.83
C LYS A 197 -14.26 -15.38 -40.38
N ASN A 198 -14.33 -16.40 -39.55
CA ASN A 198 -14.46 -17.76 -40.00
C ASN A 198 -15.49 -18.49 -39.16
N ASP A 199 -16.62 -18.75 -39.86
CA ASP A 199 -17.66 -19.75 -39.67
C ASP A 199 -18.55 -19.72 -38.44
#